data_4a45185adb2bb358f79651098100b1d7
#
_entry.id   4a45185adb2bb358f79651098100b1d7
#
_cell.length_a   1.000
_cell.length_b   1.000
_cell.length_c   1.000
_cell.angle_alpha   90.00
_cell.angle_beta   90.00
_cell.angle_gamma   90.00
#
_symmetry.space_group_name_H-M   'P 1'
#
loop_
_entity.id
_entity.type
_entity.pdbx_description
1 polymer ?
#
loop_
_entity_poly.entity_id
_entity_poly.type
_entity_poly.pdbx_seq_one_letter_code
_entity_poly.pdbx_strand_id
1 'polypeptide(L)'
;MRRKNEAILSILYRLHIISPKGIFVWAKSLIYEGISLMALLRFAAHFYPHRCAITDEKQSLSYQELYIRTRQLAEILHTEYHLQPKMSVALLGRNSLILTLLLHALSRLGIRTTLLNTDLGTEQITADLQKHHYHLIIYDSDLKQIPTELPCIAVTTEKINDILLDKHSQIKKRKLPKIWRGREIVIHSGGTSGKFKTIARRPSLTSFLPPLFALLRDIRIYQYERVLISLPFYHGFGLSTLIISLLMGKKICLQKRFDALQTLAIIQQEKIEVMPIVPAMLARFWQIEGAKEKMKSLRCLISGGDKLPKSLIDTTHKEIGEVIFNLYGTSEAGFFMLA
;
A
#
# COMPACT_ATOMS: atom_id res chain seq x y z
N MET A 1 15.41 -21.54 -21.45
CA MET A 1 16.69 -21.05 -20.87
C MET A 1 16.63 -21.19 -19.35
N ARG A 2 17.37 -22.14 -18.73
CA ARG A 2 17.39 -22.34 -17.27
C ARG A 2 17.94 -21.07 -16.60
N ARG A 3 17.08 -20.24 -16.01
CA ARG A 3 17.47 -19.06 -15.23
C ARG A 3 18.23 -19.55 -13.98
N LYS A 4 19.53 -19.21 -13.85
CA LYS A 4 20.32 -19.53 -12.67
C LYS A 4 19.58 -19.09 -11.41
N ASN A 5 19.37 -20.00 -10.47
CA ASN A 5 18.81 -19.66 -9.15
C ASN A 5 19.83 -18.79 -8.41
N GLU A 6 19.56 -17.50 -8.31
CA GLU A 6 20.33 -16.59 -7.49
C GLU A 6 20.02 -16.87 -6.03
N ALA A 7 21.04 -16.95 -5.19
CA ALA A 7 20.85 -17.19 -3.76
C ALA A 7 20.09 -16.02 -3.13
N ILE A 8 19.08 -16.29 -2.30
CA ILE A 8 18.28 -15.26 -1.62
C ILE A 8 19.14 -14.26 -0.87
N LEU A 9 20.22 -14.73 -0.24
CA LEU A 9 21.18 -13.85 0.45
C LEU A 9 21.82 -12.81 -0.49
N SER A 10 22.16 -13.18 -1.72
CA SER A 10 22.67 -12.26 -2.73
C SER A 10 21.63 -11.18 -3.10
N ILE A 11 20.36 -11.56 -3.23
CA ILE A 11 19.27 -10.63 -3.52
C ILE A 11 19.07 -9.65 -2.35
N LEU A 12 19.03 -10.17 -1.12
CA LEU A 12 18.86 -9.35 0.09
C LEU A 12 20.03 -8.38 0.28
N TYR A 13 21.26 -8.83 -0.05
CA TYR A 13 22.45 -7.97 -0.02
C TYR A 13 22.36 -6.85 -1.06
N ARG A 14 21.95 -7.15 -2.29
CA ARG A 14 21.75 -6.17 -3.37
C ARG A 14 20.66 -5.14 -3.04
N LEU A 15 19.59 -5.58 -2.37
CA LEU A 15 18.54 -4.70 -1.87
C LEU A 15 18.94 -3.94 -0.59
N HIS A 16 20.21 -4.04 -0.20
CA HIS A 16 20.79 -3.46 1.01
C HIS A 16 20.19 -3.99 2.33
N ILE A 17 19.27 -4.95 2.31
CA ILE A 17 18.56 -5.41 3.51
C ILE A 17 19.52 -6.01 4.54
N ILE A 18 20.51 -6.81 4.11
CA ILE A 18 21.50 -7.48 4.95
C ILE A 18 22.93 -6.97 4.73
N SER A 19 23.15 -5.93 3.93
CA SER A 19 24.47 -5.33 3.78
C SER A 19 24.90 -4.64 5.08
N PRO A 20 26.21 -4.48 5.37
CA PRO A 20 26.68 -3.77 6.58
C PRO A 20 26.09 -2.37 6.70
N LYS A 21 26.08 -1.60 5.60
CA LYS A 21 25.42 -0.29 5.53
C LYS A 21 23.92 -0.39 5.77
N GLY A 22 23.27 -1.41 5.19
CA GLY A 22 21.84 -1.65 5.36
C GLY A 22 21.47 -1.95 6.81
N ILE A 23 22.22 -2.81 7.49
CA ILE A 23 22.01 -3.13 8.92
C ILE A 23 22.12 -1.87 9.78
N PHE A 24 23.13 -1.04 9.52
CA PHE A 24 23.30 0.24 10.23
C PHE A 24 22.12 1.20 9.99
N VAL A 25 21.66 1.32 8.74
CA VAL A 25 20.51 2.16 8.39
C VAL A 25 19.22 1.62 9.02
N TRP A 26 19.04 0.28 9.07
CA TRP A 26 17.94 -0.35 9.78
C TRP A 26 17.94 0.00 11.27
N ALA A 27 19.09 -0.19 11.94
CA ALA A 27 19.21 0.13 13.36
C ALA A 27 18.83 1.60 13.62
N LYS A 28 19.35 2.54 12.83
CA LYS A 28 18.96 3.95 12.92
C LYS A 28 17.46 4.16 12.65
N SER A 29 16.91 3.53 11.62
CA SER A 29 15.48 3.69 11.29
C SER A 29 14.59 3.19 12.42
N LEU A 30 14.92 2.07 13.05
CA LEU A 30 14.19 1.52 14.18
C LEU A 30 14.32 2.40 15.45
N ILE A 31 15.50 2.96 15.71
CA ILE A 31 15.73 3.86 16.85
C ILE A 31 14.90 5.15 16.72
N TYR A 32 14.84 5.73 15.51
CA TYR A 32 14.14 7.01 15.30
C TYR A 32 12.64 6.87 15.08
N GLU A 33 12.21 5.80 14.39
CA GLU A 33 10.83 5.65 13.95
C GLU A 33 10.08 4.50 14.65
N GLY A 34 10.77 3.72 15.51
CA GLY A 34 10.21 2.49 16.08
C GLY A 34 9.98 1.40 15.03
N ILE A 35 9.44 0.26 15.43
CA ILE A 35 8.99 -0.80 14.51
C ILE A 35 7.67 -0.35 13.88
N SER A 36 7.75 0.42 12.79
CA SER A 36 6.62 1.06 12.13
C SER A 36 6.81 1.07 10.60
N LEU A 37 5.74 1.39 9.86
CA LEU A 37 5.86 1.59 8.40
C LEU A 37 6.81 2.74 8.05
N MET A 38 6.91 3.75 8.95
CA MET A 38 7.82 4.86 8.75
C MET A 38 9.28 4.43 8.78
N ALA A 39 9.65 3.40 9.57
CA ALA A 39 11.01 2.86 9.56
C ALA A 39 11.38 2.24 8.21
N LEU A 40 10.43 1.53 7.56
CA LEU A 40 10.59 0.99 6.21
C LEU A 40 10.81 2.11 5.19
N LEU A 41 9.97 3.15 5.26
CA LEU A 41 10.07 4.30 4.37
C LEU A 41 11.38 5.07 4.56
N ARG A 42 11.82 5.27 5.81
CA ARG A 42 13.12 5.88 6.11
C ARG A 42 14.28 5.10 5.54
N PHE A 43 14.24 3.77 5.66
CA PHE A 43 15.23 2.88 5.06
C PHE A 43 15.28 3.06 3.54
N ALA A 44 14.13 2.99 2.86
CA ALA A 44 14.05 3.17 1.42
C ALA A 44 14.50 4.57 0.98
N ALA A 45 14.10 5.62 1.68
CA ALA A 45 14.51 7.00 1.40
C ALA A 45 16.03 7.22 1.55
N HIS A 46 16.69 6.45 2.42
CA HIS A 46 18.15 6.51 2.54
C HIS A 46 18.87 5.94 1.30
N PHE A 47 18.36 4.82 0.74
CA PHE A 47 19.03 4.15 -0.39
C PHE A 47 18.57 4.66 -1.76
N TYR A 48 17.34 5.20 -1.85
CA TYR A 48 16.72 5.63 -3.10
C TYR A 48 16.20 7.09 -3.05
N PRO A 49 16.90 8.06 -2.45
CA PRO A 49 16.35 9.38 -2.11
C PRO A 49 15.70 10.11 -3.29
N HIS A 50 16.34 10.07 -4.46
CA HIS A 50 15.93 10.81 -5.65
C HIS A 50 15.05 10.00 -6.62
N ARG A 51 14.86 8.70 -6.36
CA ARG A 51 13.92 7.89 -7.17
C ARG A 51 12.49 8.35 -6.90
N CYS A 52 11.67 8.38 -7.96
CA CYS A 52 10.24 8.55 -7.81
C CYS A 52 9.69 7.35 -7.01
N ALA A 53 9.06 7.63 -5.87
CA ALA A 53 8.45 6.62 -5.01
C ALA A 53 7.01 6.35 -5.41
N ILE A 54 6.22 7.42 -5.51
CA ILE A 54 4.78 7.33 -5.80
C ILE A 54 4.38 8.42 -6.80
N THR A 55 3.54 8.01 -7.75
CA THR A 55 2.81 8.89 -8.65
C THR A 55 1.32 8.55 -8.52
N ASP A 56 0.48 9.54 -8.31
CA ASP A 56 -0.97 9.44 -8.46
C ASP A 56 -1.47 10.41 -9.54
N GLU A 57 -2.78 10.57 -9.70
CA GLU A 57 -3.38 11.43 -10.70
C GLU A 57 -3.02 12.91 -10.54
N LYS A 58 -2.58 13.33 -9.35
CA LYS A 58 -2.35 14.74 -9.01
C LYS A 58 -0.88 15.13 -8.95
N GLN A 59 -0.02 14.23 -8.47
CA GLN A 59 1.37 14.56 -8.18
C GLN A 59 2.28 13.32 -8.09
N SER A 60 3.58 13.60 -8.11
CA SER A 60 4.62 12.59 -7.90
C SER A 60 5.57 13.03 -6.80
N LEU A 61 6.03 12.09 -5.98
CA LEU A 61 7.04 12.33 -4.94
C LEU A 61 8.19 11.35 -5.08
N SER A 62 9.39 11.86 -4.85
CA SER A 62 10.57 11.03 -4.59
C SER A 62 10.48 10.36 -3.21
N TYR A 63 11.33 9.36 -2.95
CA TYR A 63 11.40 8.71 -1.64
C TYR A 63 11.75 9.69 -0.51
N GLN A 64 12.66 10.62 -0.79
CA GLN A 64 13.04 11.65 0.17
C GLN A 64 11.88 12.59 0.50
N GLU A 65 11.16 13.08 -0.52
CA GLU A 65 9.99 13.93 -0.33
C GLU A 65 8.87 13.19 0.38
N LEU A 66 8.61 11.93 0.00
CA LEU A 66 7.60 11.09 0.64
C LEU A 66 7.91 10.93 2.14
N TYR A 67 9.17 10.65 2.50
CA TYR A 67 9.59 10.55 3.90
C TYR A 67 9.41 11.88 4.66
N ILE A 68 9.86 13.00 4.07
CA ILE A 68 9.75 14.32 4.71
C ILE A 68 8.28 14.70 4.92
N ARG A 69 7.44 14.59 3.86
CA ARG A 69 6.01 14.93 3.97
C ARG A 69 5.26 14.02 4.94
N THR A 70 5.59 12.74 4.98
CA THR A 70 5.01 11.82 5.97
C THR A 70 5.35 12.24 7.39
N ARG A 71 6.59 12.67 7.64
CA ARG A 71 7.01 13.14 8.95
C ARG A 71 6.28 14.42 9.34
N GLN A 72 6.15 15.38 8.43
CA GLN A 72 5.40 16.61 8.63
C GLN A 72 3.93 16.32 8.93
N LEU A 73 3.33 15.38 8.20
CA LEU A 73 1.97 14.95 8.46
C LEU A 73 1.81 14.33 9.85
N ALA A 74 2.77 13.51 10.29
CA ALA A 74 2.75 12.97 11.65
C ALA A 74 2.81 14.09 12.71
N GLU A 75 3.61 15.14 12.49
CA GLU A 75 3.67 16.30 13.36
C GLU A 75 2.32 17.06 13.40
N ILE A 76 1.68 17.28 12.25
CA ILE A 76 0.36 17.90 12.13
C ILE A 76 -0.70 17.07 12.88
N LEU A 77 -0.77 15.77 12.61
CA LEU A 77 -1.73 14.89 13.26
C LEU A 77 -1.56 14.86 14.78
N HIS A 78 -0.33 14.91 15.26
CA HIS A 78 -0.04 14.98 16.68
C HIS A 78 -0.42 16.33 17.31
N THR A 79 -0.16 17.45 16.64
CA THR A 79 -0.34 18.80 17.22
C THR A 79 -1.73 19.37 17.01
N GLU A 80 -2.32 19.21 15.81
CA GLU A 80 -3.62 19.83 15.49
C GLU A 80 -4.80 18.91 15.85
N TYR A 81 -4.61 17.59 15.70
CA TYR A 81 -5.65 16.61 16.03
C TYR A 81 -5.39 15.89 17.35
N HIS A 82 -4.34 16.30 18.08
CA HIS A 82 -3.97 15.78 19.41
C HIS A 82 -3.82 14.25 19.47
N LEU A 83 -3.46 13.63 18.34
CA LEU A 83 -3.30 12.19 18.28
C LEU A 83 -2.10 11.72 19.11
N GLN A 84 -2.37 10.79 20.01
CA GLN A 84 -1.41 10.21 20.95
C GLN A 84 -1.28 8.69 20.71
N PRO A 85 -0.15 8.06 21.06
CA PRO A 85 -0.02 6.61 21.01
C PRO A 85 -1.18 5.88 21.69
N LYS A 86 -1.62 4.78 21.13
CA LYS A 86 -2.75 3.93 21.54
C LYS A 86 -4.14 4.42 21.11
N MET A 87 -4.29 5.60 20.59
CA MET A 87 -5.53 6.06 19.98
C MET A 87 -5.88 5.25 18.71
N SER A 88 -7.11 5.38 18.23
CA SER A 88 -7.63 4.70 17.04
C SER A 88 -8.14 5.70 16.03
N VAL A 89 -7.80 5.49 14.74
CA VAL A 89 -8.23 6.33 13.62
C VAL A 89 -8.83 5.43 12.54
N ALA A 90 -9.95 5.84 11.98
CA ALA A 90 -10.53 5.23 10.79
C ALA A 90 -10.09 6.00 9.53
N LEU A 91 -9.70 5.28 8.49
CA LEU A 91 -9.42 5.81 7.17
C LEU A 91 -10.44 5.25 6.19
N LEU A 92 -11.23 6.10 5.58
CA LEU A 92 -12.20 5.77 4.54
C LEU A 92 -11.84 6.53 3.27
N GLY A 93 -10.88 5.99 2.53
CA GLY A 93 -10.34 6.64 1.34
C GLY A 93 -9.86 5.65 0.29
N ARG A 94 -9.81 6.12 -0.95
CA ARG A 94 -9.30 5.36 -2.09
C ARG A 94 -7.78 5.52 -2.21
N ASN A 95 -7.17 4.64 -2.99
CA ASN A 95 -5.72 4.69 -3.24
C ASN A 95 -5.28 6.08 -3.70
N SER A 96 -4.40 6.69 -2.94
CA SER A 96 -3.87 8.02 -3.22
C SER A 96 -2.55 8.24 -2.48
N LEU A 97 -1.83 9.26 -2.87
CA LEU A 97 -0.61 9.65 -2.20
C LEU A 97 -0.90 10.07 -0.76
N ILE A 98 -1.97 10.85 -0.53
CA ILE A 98 -2.33 11.29 0.83
C ILE A 98 -2.71 10.11 1.74
N LEU A 99 -3.41 9.09 1.22
CA LEU A 99 -3.71 7.88 2.00
C LEU A 99 -2.42 7.12 2.36
N THR A 100 -1.43 7.10 1.45
CA THR A 100 -0.12 6.50 1.74
C THR A 100 0.63 7.27 2.82
N LEU A 101 0.63 8.61 2.76
CA LEU A 101 1.22 9.46 3.80
C LEU A 101 0.56 9.21 5.16
N LEU A 102 -0.79 9.15 5.21
CA LEU A 102 -1.56 8.89 6.42
C LEU A 102 -1.22 7.55 7.06
N LEU A 103 -1.16 6.47 6.26
CA LEU A 103 -0.80 5.14 6.76
C LEU A 103 0.57 5.12 7.48
N HIS A 104 1.56 5.76 6.88
CA HIS A 104 2.91 5.81 7.43
C HIS A 104 3.00 6.76 8.63
N ALA A 105 2.32 7.91 8.60
CA ALA A 105 2.28 8.90 9.68
C ALA A 105 1.57 8.34 10.92
N LEU A 106 0.40 7.71 10.77
CA LEU A 106 -0.33 7.08 11.87
C LEU A 106 0.44 5.91 12.47
N SER A 107 1.08 5.09 11.63
CA SER A 107 1.98 4.02 12.10
C SER A 107 3.14 4.58 12.92
N ARG A 108 3.73 5.73 12.51
CA ARG A 108 4.80 6.44 13.25
C ARG A 108 4.32 7.00 14.59
N LEU A 109 3.07 7.39 14.70
CA LEU A 109 2.48 7.88 15.94
C LEU A 109 2.03 6.75 16.88
N GLY A 110 2.11 5.50 16.49
CA GLY A 110 1.62 4.37 17.28
C GLY A 110 0.10 4.33 17.37
N ILE A 111 -0.58 4.77 16.34
CA ILE A 111 -2.04 4.81 16.22
C ILE A 111 -2.55 3.49 15.64
N ARG A 112 -3.63 2.95 16.22
CA ARG A 112 -4.38 1.86 15.61
C ARG A 112 -5.16 2.41 14.42
N THR A 113 -4.85 1.92 13.22
CA THR A 113 -5.42 2.45 11.98
C THR A 113 -6.36 1.43 11.36
N THR A 114 -7.63 1.75 11.19
CA THR A 114 -8.61 0.90 10.50
C THR A 114 -8.86 1.44 9.09
N LEU A 115 -8.58 0.60 8.09
CA LEU A 115 -8.93 0.88 6.70
C LEU A 115 -10.34 0.37 6.43
N LEU A 116 -11.29 1.29 6.27
CA LEU A 116 -12.67 0.98 5.94
C LEU A 116 -12.82 0.80 4.43
N ASN A 117 -13.65 -0.16 4.05
CA ASN A 117 -13.97 -0.37 2.64
C ASN A 117 -14.85 0.78 2.12
N THR A 118 -14.44 1.43 1.04
CA THR A 118 -15.15 2.54 0.41
C THR A 118 -16.43 2.13 -0.35
N ASP A 119 -16.72 0.84 -0.44
CA ASP A 119 -17.94 0.33 -1.05
C ASP A 119 -19.02 -0.02 -0.02
N LEU A 120 -18.75 0.22 1.29
CA LEU A 120 -19.74 0.05 2.36
C LEU A 120 -20.85 1.10 2.26
N GLY A 121 -22.08 0.69 2.57
CA GLY A 121 -23.21 1.60 2.72
C GLY A 121 -23.14 2.41 4.03
N THR A 122 -23.91 3.49 4.10
CA THR A 122 -23.98 4.40 5.27
C THR A 122 -24.27 3.66 6.57
N GLU A 123 -25.21 2.73 6.58
CA GLU A 123 -25.56 1.94 7.78
C GLU A 123 -24.40 1.11 8.30
N GLN A 124 -23.65 0.48 7.38
CA GLN A 124 -22.50 -0.35 7.73
C GLN A 124 -21.35 0.49 8.30
N ILE A 125 -21.11 1.67 7.73
CA ILE A 125 -20.12 2.63 8.22
C ILE A 125 -20.54 3.11 9.62
N THR A 126 -21.81 3.48 9.80
CA THR A 126 -22.35 3.92 11.09
C THR A 126 -22.18 2.83 12.17
N ALA A 127 -22.54 1.59 11.84
CA ALA A 127 -22.38 0.47 12.77
C ALA A 127 -20.94 0.22 13.16
N ASP A 128 -20.00 0.35 12.21
CA ASP A 128 -18.56 0.21 12.50
C ASP A 128 -18.07 1.35 13.40
N LEU A 129 -18.44 2.59 13.11
CA LEU A 129 -18.05 3.76 13.88
C LEU A 129 -18.59 3.75 15.31
N GLN A 130 -19.80 3.22 15.52
CA GLN A 130 -20.40 3.05 16.86
C GLN A 130 -19.74 1.93 17.65
N LYS A 131 -19.36 0.85 16.97
CA LYS A 131 -18.74 -0.33 17.59
C LYS A 131 -17.29 -0.08 18.02
N HIS A 132 -16.54 0.69 17.21
CA HIS A 132 -15.11 0.86 17.37
C HIS A 132 -14.77 2.33 17.71
N HIS A 133 -14.82 2.73 18.94
CA HIS A 133 -14.54 4.11 19.40
C HIS A 133 -13.29 4.74 18.77
N TYR A 134 -13.45 5.36 17.59
CA TYR A 134 -12.39 6.11 16.92
C TYR A 134 -12.27 7.51 17.49
N HIS A 135 -11.04 8.04 17.54
CA HIS A 135 -10.77 9.42 17.92
C HIS A 135 -10.92 10.36 16.72
N LEU A 136 -10.65 9.86 15.53
CA LEU A 136 -10.69 10.60 14.29
C LEU A 136 -11.10 9.67 13.15
N ILE A 137 -11.95 10.16 12.25
CA ILE A 137 -12.16 9.58 10.91
C ILE A 137 -11.60 10.53 9.85
N ILE A 138 -10.79 9.99 8.93
CA ILE A 138 -10.29 10.72 7.77
C ILE A 138 -10.87 10.05 6.52
N TYR A 139 -11.53 10.83 5.66
CA TYR A 139 -12.27 10.28 4.52
C TYR A 139 -12.13 11.15 3.27
N ASP A 140 -12.33 10.54 2.08
CA ASP A 140 -12.38 11.27 0.81
C ASP A 140 -13.70 12.03 0.71
N SER A 141 -13.64 13.34 0.36
CA SER A 141 -14.80 14.24 0.33
C SER A 141 -15.87 13.86 -0.69
N ASP A 142 -15.49 13.09 -1.73
CA ASP A 142 -16.40 12.62 -2.77
C ASP A 142 -17.19 11.34 -2.40
N LEU A 143 -17.01 10.83 -1.19
CA LEU A 143 -17.76 9.68 -0.67
C LEU A 143 -19.11 10.14 -0.09
N LYS A 144 -20.19 9.79 -0.79
CA LYS A 144 -21.58 10.19 -0.44
C LYS A 144 -22.16 9.42 0.75
N GLN A 145 -21.58 8.28 1.10
CA GLN A 145 -22.09 7.37 2.15
C GLN A 145 -21.61 7.72 3.57
N ILE A 146 -20.96 8.86 3.75
CA ILE A 146 -20.56 9.33 5.08
C ILE A 146 -21.82 9.71 5.88
N PRO A 147 -22.00 9.18 7.12
CA PRO A 147 -23.10 9.61 7.99
C PRO A 147 -23.04 11.10 8.30
N THR A 148 -24.21 11.75 8.40
CA THR A 148 -24.30 13.17 8.76
C THR A 148 -23.88 13.43 10.21
N GLU A 149 -24.18 12.48 11.10
CA GLU A 149 -23.76 12.51 12.50
C GLU A 149 -22.63 11.48 12.73
N LEU A 150 -21.51 11.97 13.19
CA LEU A 150 -20.34 11.15 13.44
C LEU A 150 -19.97 11.13 14.92
N PRO A 151 -19.69 9.96 15.51
CA PRO A 151 -19.35 9.86 16.95
C PRO A 151 -17.94 10.32 17.28
N CYS A 152 -17.18 10.85 16.31
CA CYS A 152 -15.80 11.28 16.47
C CYS A 152 -15.48 12.49 15.58
N ILE A 153 -14.30 13.07 15.79
CA ILE A 153 -13.80 14.14 14.91
C ILE A 153 -13.68 13.61 13.48
N ALA A 154 -14.15 14.39 12.52
CA ALA A 154 -14.13 14.03 11.10
C ALA A 154 -13.39 15.07 10.27
N VAL A 155 -12.55 14.61 9.35
CA VAL A 155 -11.79 15.47 8.44
C VAL A 155 -11.62 14.81 7.08
N THR A 156 -11.64 15.61 6.02
CA THR A 156 -11.42 15.10 4.67
C THR A 156 -9.94 14.95 4.36
N THR A 157 -9.62 14.04 3.45
CA THR A 157 -8.24 13.85 2.95
C THR A 157 -7.73 15.13 2.27
N GLU A 158 -8.61 15.88 1.61
CA GLU A 158 -8.29 17.14 0.96
C GLU A 158 -7.87 18.19 1.99
N LYS A 159 -8.65 18.37 3.07
CA LYS A 159 -8.29 19.32 4.14
C LYS A 159 -6.96 18.97 4.80
N ILE A 160 -6.70 17.70 5.04
CA ILE A 160 -5.39 17.27 5.56
C ILE A 160 -4.27 17.61 4.59
N ASN A 161 -4.49 17.40 3.29
CA ASN A 161 -3.50 17.72 2.26
C ASN A 161 -3.24 19.24 2.18
N ASP A 162 -4.27 20.06 2.25
CA ASP A 162 -4.15 21.52 2.23
C ASP A 162 -3.34 22.01 3.44
N ILE A 163 -3.64 21.53 4.66
CA ILE A 163 -2.85 21.85 5.86
C ILE A 163 -1.39 21.43 5.68
N LEU A 164 -1.13 20.26 5.07
CA LEU A 164 0.23 19.80 4.83
C LEU A 164 0.99 20.69 3.84
N LEU A 165 0.31 21.20 2.80
CA LEU A 165 0.90 22.09 1.80
C LEU A 165 1.17 23.48 2.39
N ASP A 166 0.21 24.06 3.11
CA ASP A 166 0.34 25.38 3.73
C ASP A 166 1.45 25.44 4.79
N LYS A 167 1.59 24.39 5.57
CA LYS A 167 2.58 24.34 6.65
C LYS A 167 3.95 23.82 6.23
N HIS A 168 4.14 23.44 4.97
CA HIS A 168 5.38 22.85 4.49
C HIS A 168 6.64 23.68 4.82
N SER A 169 6.54 25.01 4.79
CA SER A 169 7.64 25.94 5.09
C SER A 169 7.79 26.33 6.56
N GLN A 170 6.80 26.07 7.40
CA GLN A 170 6.71 26.62 8.78
C GLN A 170 6.87 25.58 9.89
N ILE A 171 6.96 24.27 9.57
CA ILE A 171 7.03 23.24 10.61
C ILE A 171 8.39 23.28 11.29
N LYS A 172 8.46 23.90 12.47
CA LYS A 172 9.57 23.70 13.41
C LYS A 172 9.61 22.22 13.76
N LYS A 173 10.74 21.55 13.56
CA LYS A 173 10.93 20.12 13.89
C LYS A 173 10.53 19.85 15.34
N ARG A 174 9.28 19.47 15.57
CA ARG A 174 8.81 19.09 16.91
C ARG A 174 9.18 17.64 17.20
N LYS A 175 9.43 17.33 18.47
CA LYS A 175 9.69 15.94 18.88
C LYS A 175 8.38 15.16 18.84
N LEU A 176 8.31 14.19 17.93
CA LEU A 176 7.23 13.21 17.93
C LEU A 176 7.32 12.30 19.16
N PRO A 177 6.21 11.73 19.64
CA PRO A 177 6.21 10.78 20.74
C PRO A 177 7.18 9.62 20.45
N LYS A 178 7.92 9.18 21.45
CA LYS A 178 8.73 7.97 21.34
C LYS A 178 7.81 6.76 21.32
N ILE A 179 7.93 5.93 20.31
CA ILE A 179 7.26 4.65 20.23
C ILE A 179 8.30 3.54 20.05
N TRP A 180 8.07 2.41 20.71
CA TRP A 180 8.86 1.21 20.45
C TRP A 180 8.32 0.48 19.23
N ARG A 181 7.00 0.41 19.10
CA ARG A 181 6.30 -0.30 18.02
C ARG A 181 5.03 0.42 17.60
N GLY A 182 4.81 0.51 16.28
CA GLY A 182 3.53 0.93 15.71
C GLY A 182 2.40 -0.04 16.09
N ARG A 183 1.17 0.46 16.08
CA ARG A 183 -0.01 -0.37 16.34
C ARG A 183 -0.48 -1.06 15.06
N GLU A 184 -1.46 -1.93 15.24
CA GLU A 184 -2.04 -2.71 14.16
C GLU A 184 -2.72 -1.83 13.10
N ILE A 185 -2.57 -2.25 11.85
CA ILE A 185 -3.44 -1.83 10.75
C ILE A 185 -4.54 -2.90 10.65
N VAL A 186 -5.76 -2.43 10.79
CA VAL A 186 -6.96 -3.25 10.75
C VAL A 186 -7.58 -3.14 9.36
N ILE A 187 -7.89 -4.29 8.77
CA ILE A 187 -8.66 -4.38 7.53
C ILE A 187 -9.88 -5.27 7.79
N HIS A 188 -11.01 -4.93 7.19
CA HIS A 188 -12.20 -5.78 7.28
C HIS A 188 -12.23 -6.75 6.12
N SER A 189 -12.31 -8.06 6.40
CA SER A 189 -12.60 -9.04 5.34
C SER A 189 -14.10 -9.05 5.08
N GLY A 190 -14.49 -9.00 3.81
CA GLY A 190 -15.87 -9.23 3.40
C GLY A 190 -16.28 -10.66 3.72
N GLY A 191 -17.03 -10.86 4.79
CA GLY A 191 -17.67 -12.15 5.06
C GLY A 191 -18.89 -12.31 4.16
N THR A 192 -18.98 -13.41 3.40
CA THR A 192 -20.16 -13.81 2.62
C THR A 192 -21.42 -13.97 3.49
N SER A 193 -21.27 -13.96 4.81
CA SER A 193 -22.34 -14.09 5.83
C SER A 193 -22.84 -12.76 6.40
N GLY A 194 -22.51 -11.61 5.82
CA GLY A 194 -22.97 -10.28 6.30
C GLY A 194 -22.32 -9.80 7.61
N LYS A 195 -21.51 -10.63 8.28
CA LYS A 195 -20.74 -10.25 9.46
C LYS A 195 -19.28 -10.01 9.07
N PHE A 196 -18.82 -8.76 9.20
CA PHE A 196 -17.44 -8.43 8.96
C PHE A 196 -16.53 -9.10 9.99
N LYS A 197 -15.55 -9.86 9.51
CA LYS A 197 -14.45 -10.31 10.35
C LYS A 197 -13.36 -9.25 10.35
N THR A 198 -13.03 -8.76 11.52
CA THR A 198 -11.96 -7.77 11.72
C THR A 198 -10.62 -8.49 11.74
N ILE A 199 -9.74 -8.15 10.80
CA ILE A 199 -8.37 -8.67 10.75
C ILE A 199 -7.41 -7.56 11.21
N ALA A 200 -6.91 -7.69 12.43
CA ALA A 200 -5.92 -6.77 12.99
C ALA A 200 -4.50 -7.30 12.73
N ARG A 201 -3.68 -6.55 12.00
CA ARG A 201 -2.28 -6.90 11.75
C ARG A 201 -1.36 -5.91 12.44
N ARG A 202 -0.58 -6.43 13.39
CA ARG A 202 0.50 -5.64 14.02
C ARG A 202 1.71 -5.61 13.09
N PRO A 203 2.38 -4.45 12.95
CA PRO A 203 3.67 -4.40 12.27
C PRO A 203 4.62 -5.43 12.90
N SER A 204 5.03 -6.41 12.11
CA SER A 204 5.97 -7.45 12.52
C SER A 204 6.91 -7.74 11.36
N LEU A 205 8.20 -7.65 11.61
CA LEU A 205 9.21 -7.99 10.60
C LEU A 205 9.07 -9.45 10.16
N THR A 206 8.74 -10.35 11.08
CA THR A 206 8.64 -11.79 10.80
C THR A 206 7.43 -12.16 9.94
N SER A 207 6.31 -11.46 10.07
CA SER A 207 5.11 -11.77 9.29
C SER A 207 5.21 -11.39 7.81
N PHE A 208 6.16 -10.50 7.46
CA PHE A 208 6.41 -10.11 6.07
C PHE A 208 7.50 -10.95 5.37
N LEU A 209 8.31 -11.69 6.12
CA LEU A 209 9.45 -12.42 5.54
C LEU A 209 9.02 -13.55 4.59
N PRO A 210 8.08 -14.45 4.92
CA PRO A 210 7.73 -15.54 4.02
C PRO A 210 7.15 -15.07 2.68
N PRO A 211 6.16 -14.13 2.64
CA PRO A 211 5.69 -13.56 1.37
C PRO A 211 6.79 -12.85 0.59
N LEU A 212 7.65 -12.12 1.28
CA LEU A 212 8.78 -11.44 0.64
C LEU A 212 9.73 -12.44 -0.01
N PHE A 213 10.07 -13.54 0.68
CA PHE A 213 10.94 -14.57 0.11
C PHE A 213 10.34 -15.24 -1.12
N ALA A 214 9.04 -15.54 -1.12
CA ALA A 214 8.36 -16.08 -2.29
C ALA A 214 8.40 -15.09 -3.47
N LEU A 215 8.11 -13.81 -3.23
CA LEU A 215 8.18 -12.76 -4.25
C LEU A 215 9.61 -12.58 -4.81
N LEU A 216 10.62 -12.69 -3.96
CA LEU A 216 12.03 -12.56 -4.38
C LEU A 216 12.50 -13.79 -5.15
N ARG A 217 12.22 -15.01 -4.65
CA ARG A 217 12.73 -16.26 -5.24
C ARG A 217 11.97 -16.64 -6.50
N ASP A 218 10.65 -16.65 -6.44
CA ASP A 218 9.80 -17.27 -7.45
C ASP A 218 9.37 -16.25 -8.51
N ILE A 219 8.95 -15.05 -8.10
CA ILE A 219 8.55 -13.97 -9.02
C ILE A 219 9.75 -13.12 -9.46
N ARG A 220 10.83 -13.09 -8.66
CA ARG A 220 11.99 -12.22 -8.90
C ARG A 220 11.61 -10.74 -9.02
N ILE A 221 10.66 -10.32 -8.20
CA ILE A 221 10.08 -8.97 -8.25
C ILE A 221 11.14 -7.85 -8.15
N TYR A 222 12.31 -8.13 -7.59
CA TYR A 222 13.43 -7.20 -7.49
C TYR A 222 13.98 -6.74 -8.85
N GLN A 223 13.74 -7.48 -9.93
CA GLN A 223 14.20 -7.16 -11.29
C GLN A 223 13.36 -6.08 -11.97
N TYR A 224 12.17 -5.79 -11.46
CA TYR A 224 11.24 -4.83 -12.03
C TYR A 224 11.26 -3.53 -11.24
N GLU A 225 11.00 -2.41 -11.90
CA GLU A 225 11.10 -1.08 -11.27
C GLU A 225 9.74 -0.38 -11.10
N ARG A 226 8.76 -0.67 -11.96
CA ARG A 226 7.51 0.08 -12.06
C ARG A 226 6.31 -0.78 -11.74
N VAL A 227 5.56 -0.37 -10.74
CA VAL A 227 4.41 -1.11 -10.21
C VAL A 227 3.16 -0.25 -10.31
N LEU A 228 2.08 -0.80 -10.85
CA LEU A 228 0.75 -0.17 -10.81
C LEU A 228 -0.10 -0.85 -9.74
N ILE A 229 -0.68 -0.06 -8.84
CA ILE A 229 -1.59 -0.56 -7.81
C ILE A 229 -2.98 0.05 -8.03
N SER A 230 -3.89 -0.77 -8.54
CA SER A 230 -5.33 -0.46 -8.67
C SER A 230 -6.17 -1.17 -7.61
N LEU A 231 -5.59 -2.17 -6.92
CA LEU A 231 -6.26 -2.89 -5.84
C LEU A 231 -6.34 -2.01 -4.60
N PRO A 232 -7.52 -1.88 -3.96
CA PRO A 232 -7.69 -1.02 -2.81
C PRO A 232 -6.81 -1.40 -1.62
N PHE A 233 -6.33 -0.41 -0.86
CA PHE A 233 -5.51 -0.63 0.34
C PHE A 233 -6.28 -1.23 1.51
N TYR A 234 -7.60 -1.12 1.54
CA TYR A 234 -8.42 -1.83 2.52
C TYR A 234 -8.52 -3.34 2.26
N HIS A 235 -7.90 -3.84 1.18
CA HIS A 235 -7.60 -5.25 0.98
C HIS A 235 -6.13 -5.53 1.24
N GLY A 236 -5.85 -6.60 1.97
CA GLY A 236 -4.47 -6.97 2.35
C GLY A 236 -3.53 -7.12 1.16
N PHE A 237 -4.03 -7.49 -0.03
CA PHE A 237 -3.24 -7.64 -1.24
C PHE A 237 -2.73 -6.27 -1.75
N GLY A 238 -3.61 -5.27 -1.87
CA GLY A 238 -3.21 -3.92 -2.29
C GLY A 238 -2.25 -3.28 -1.30
N LEU A 239 -2.55 -3.37 0.01
CA LEU A 239 -1.70 -2.82 1.07
C LEU A 239 -0.32 -3.48 1.13
N SER A 240 -0.24 -4.81 1.05
CA SER A 240 1.06 -5.50 1.08
C SER A 240 1.91 -5.19 -0.15
N THR A 241 1.28 -5.05 -1.33
CA THR A 241 1.99 -4.61 -2.54
C THR A 241 2.59 -3.22 -2.37
N LEU A 242 1.85 -2.26 -1.79
CA LEU A 242 2.37 -0.93 -1.47
C LEU A 242 3.62 -1.01 -0.58
N ILE A 243 3.51 -1.70 0.56
CA ILE A 243 4.58 -1.79 1.55
C ILE A 243 5.84 -2.44 0.97
N ILE A 244 5.68 -3.58 0.28
CA ILE A 244 6.81 -4.32 -0.31
C ILE A 244 7.46 -3.50 -1.43
N SER A 245 6.66 -2.86 -2.29
CA SER A 245 7.20 -2.04 -3.38
C SER A 245 7.98 -0.83 -2.87
N LEU A 246 7.48 -0.15 -1.83
CA LEU A 246 8.20 0.95 -1.18
C LEU A 246 9.52 0.48 -0.56
N LEU A 247 9.52 -0.63 0.17
CA LEU A 247 10.74 -1.20 0.77
C LEU A 247 11.82 -1.49 -0.29
N MET A 248 11.41 -1.93 -1.47
CA MET A 248 12.30 -2.30 -2.57
C MET A 248 12.71 -1.12 -3.47
N GLY A 249 12.36 0.11 -3.15
CA GLY A 249 12.74 1.29 -3.93
C GLY A 249 12.07 1.40 -5.29
N LYS A 250 10.88 0.85 -5.48
CA LYS A 250 10.15 0.83 -6.75
C LYS A 250 9.39 2.13 -6.99
N LYS A 251 9.20 2.50 -8.26
CA LYS A 251 8.21 3.53 -8.66
C LYS A 251 6.82 2.91 -8.62
N ILE A 252 5.93 3.49 -7.82
CA ILE A 252 4.54 3.03 -7.67
C ILE A 252 3.62 4.05 -8.35
N CYS A 253 2.84 3.59 -9.31
CA CYS A 253 1.73 4.33 -9.86
C CYS A 253 0.46 3.90 -9.12
N LEU A 254 -0.25 4.85 -8.52
CA LEU A 254 -1.51 4.59 -7.82
C LEU A 254 -2.68 4.96 -8.72
N GLN A 255 -3.63 4.07 -8.80
CA GLN A 255 -4.91 4.34 -9.42
C GLN A 255 -6.00 4.36 -8.34
N LYS A 256 -6.75 5.44 -8.27
CA LYS A 256 -7.77 5.69 -7.25
C LYS A 256 -8.90 4.65 -7.30
N ARG A 257 -9.32 4.26 -8.50
CA ARG A 257 -10.34 3.25 -8.77
C ARG A 257 -10.00 2.52 -10.07
N PHE A 258 -10.17 1.21 -10.08
CA PHE A 258 -9.94 0.44 -11.30
C PHE A 258 -10.94 0.84 -12.39
N ASP A 259 -10.40 1.29 -13.51
CA ASP A 259 -11.08 1.44 -14.80
C ASP A 259 -10.19 0.80 -15.86
N ALA A 260 -10.73 -0.11 -16.65
CA ALA A 260 -9.89 -0.93 -17.53
C ALA A 260 -9.23 -0.11 -18.66
N LEU A 261 -9.92 0.90 -19.20
CA LEU A 261 -9.36 1.76 -20.26
C LEU A 261 -8.25 2.65 -19.70
N GLN A 262 -8.50 3.32 -18.57
CA GLN A 262 -7.51 4.16 -17.90
C GLN A 262 -6.32 3.32 -17.43
N THR A 263 -6.55 2.13 -16.88
CA THR A 263 -5.49 1.24 -16.43
C THR A 263 -4.55 0.86 -17.57
N LEU A 264 -5.10 0.49 -18.74
CA LEU A 264 -4.31 0.18 -19.93
C LEU A 264 -3.53 1.41 -20.44
N ALA A 265 -4.10 2.60 -20.35
CA ALA A 265 -3.41 3.85 -20.69
C ALA A 265 -2.23 4.11 -19.74
N ILE A 266 -2.41 3.94 -18.42
CA ILE A 266 -1.34 4.08 -17.43
C ILE A 266 -0.24 3.03 -17.68
N ILE A 267 -0.60 1.78 -17.95
CA ILE A 267 0.38 0.71 -18.25
C ILE A 267 1.27 1.12 -19.41
N GLN A 268 0.69 1.63 -20.49
CA GLN A 268 1.42 2.05 -21.69
C GLN A 268 2.29 3.29 -21.43
N GLN A 269 1.72 4.34 -20.84
CA GLN A 269 2.39 5.62 -20.60
C GLN A 269 3.53 5.49 -19.61
N GLU A 270 3.27 4.84 -18.48
CA GLU A 270 4.23 4.67 -17.39
C GLU A 270 5.14 3.46 -17.59
N LYS A 271 4.96 2.69 -18.66
CA LYS A 271 5.70 1.45 -18.97
C LYS A 271 5.72 0.51 -17.76
N ILE A 272 4.53 0.24 -17.22
CA ILE A 272 4.36 -0.61 -16.02
C ILE A 272 4.85 -2.03 -16.31
N GLU A 273 5.61 -2.57 -15.38
CA GLU A 273 6.18 -3.92 -15.47
C GLU A 273 5.46 -4.91 -14.57
N VAL A 274 4.96 -4.45 -13.42
CA VAL A 274 4.31 -5.29 -12.40
C VAL A 274 2.93 -4.73 -12.07
N MET A 275 1.94 -5.62 -12.03
CA MET A 275 0.60 -5.26 -11.59
C MET A 275 -0.04 -6.39 -10.78
N PRO A 276 -0.40 -6.16 -9.49
CA PRO A 276 -1.31 -7.04 -8.76
C PRO A 276 -2.72 -6.89 -9.35
N ILE A 277 -3.39 -8.01 -9.58
CA ILE A 277 -4.66 -8.03 -10.31
C ILE A 277 -5.57 -9.14 -9.77
N VAL A 278 -6.88 -8.96 -9.90
CA VAL A 278 -7.85 -10.06 -9.73
C VAL A 278 -8.30 -10.56 -11.10
N PRO A 279 -8.72 -11.83 -11.23
CA PRO A 279 -9.11 -12.40 -12.52
C PRO A 279 -10.14 -11.59 -13.29
N ALA A 280 -11.12 -11.01 -12.59
CA ALA A 280 -12.15 -10.16 -13.21
C ALA A 280 -11.58 -8.90 -13.88
N MET A 281 -10.53 -8.29 -13.32
CA MET A 281 -9.86 -7.14 -13.93
C MET A 281 -9.13 -7.56 -15.21
N LEU A 282 -8.42 -8.68 -15.19
CA LEU A 282 -7.71 -9.21 -16.36
C LEU A 282 -8.67 -9.56 -17.49
N ALA A 283 -9.82 -10.17 -17.15
CA ALA A 283 -10.86 -10.47 -18.14
C ALA A 283 -11.40 -9.20 -18.82
N ARG A 284 -11.55 -8.09 -18.08
CA ARG A 284 -11.98 -6.80 -18.66
C ARG A 284 -10.94 -6.20 -19.61
N PHE A 285 -9.65 -6.42 -19.37
CA PHE A 285 -8.61 -5.95 -20.32
C PHE A 285 -8.76 -6.61 -21.69
N TRP A 286 -9.02 -7.91 -21.73
CA TRP A 286 -9.18 -8.63 -23.00
C TRP A 286 -10.47 -8.30 -23.76
N GLN A 287 -11.40 -7.54 -23.16
CA GLN A 287 -12.58 -7.01 -23.85
C GLN A 287 -12.29 -5.69 -24.57
N ILE A 288 -11.09 -5.12 -24.39
CA ILE A 288 -10.73 -3.81 -24.96
C ILE A 288 -9.84 -4.05 -26.18
N GLU A 289 -10.24 -3.45 -27.29
CA GLU A 289 -9.43 -3.44 -28.51
C GLU A 289 -8.06 -2.79 -28.28
N GLY A 290 -7.01 -3.41 -28.82
CA GLY A 290 -5.64 -2.94 -28.64
C GLY A 290 -5.04 -3.14 -27.25
N ALA A 291 -5.67 -3.91 -26.37
CA ALA A 291 -5.16 -4.20 -25.02
C ALA A 291 -3.76 -4.84 -25.04
N LYS A 292 -3.51 -5.75 -25.99
CA LYS A 292 -2.21 -6.40 -26.19
C LYS A 292 -1.06 -5.39 -26.32
N GLU A 293 -1.24 -4.39 -27.19
CA GLU A 293 -0.23 -3.36 -27.44
C GLU A 293 0.04 -2.52 -26.22
N LYS A 294 -1.00 -2.17 -25.49
CA LYS A 294 -0.90 -1.38 -24.25
C LYS A 294 -0.23 -2.14 -23.11
N MET A 295 -0.36 -3.47 -23.10
CA MET A 295 0.24 -4.34 -22.09
C MET A 295 1.66 -4.82 -22.40
N LYS A 296 2.29 -4.40 -23.48
CA LYS A 296 3.64 -4.84 -23.90
C LYS A 296 4.74 -4.68 -22.85
N SER A 297 4.61 -3.72 -21.95
CA SER A 297 5.60 -3.48 -20.89
C SER A 297 5.45 -4.44 -19.71
N LEU A 298 4.28 -5.08 -19.55
CA LEU A 298 4.05 -6.00 -18.44
C LEU A 298 4.98 -7.21 -18.50
N ARG A 299 5.54 -7.55 -17.35
CA ARG A 299 6.43 -8.68 -17.12
C ARG A 299 5.95 -9.59 -16.00
N CYS A 300 5.08 -9.05 -15.15
CA CYS A 300 4.62 -9.73 -13.95
C CYS A 300 3.20 -9.28 -13.60
N LEU A 301 2.23 -10.13 -13.90
CA LEU A 301 0.84 -10.02 -13.44
C LEU A 301 0.67 -10.95 -12.25
N ILE A 302 0.51 -10.38 -11.05
CA ILE A 302 0.31 -11.15 -9.83
C ILE A 302 -1.19 -11.29 -9.61
N SER A 303 -1.75 -12.45 -9.96
CA SER A 303 -3.18 -12.73 -9.79
C SER A 303 -3.47 -13.32 -8.43
N GLY A 304 -4.53 -12.87 -7.78
CA GLY A 304 -4.97 -13.39 -6.47
C GLY A 304 -6.39 -12.95 -6.13
N GLY A 305 -6.90 -13.44 -5.00
CA GLY A 305 -8.20 -13.06 -4.47
C GLY A 305 -9.38 -13.84 -5.03
N ASP A 306 -9.22 -14.54 -6.14
CA ASP A 306 -10.25 -15.40 -6.75
C ASP A 306 -9.59 -16.49 -7.61
N LYS A 307 -10.39 -17.51 -8.01
CA LYS A 307 -9.96 -18.57 -8.90
C LYS A 307 -9.66 -18.01 -10.30
N LEU A 308 -8.43 -18.21 -10.78
CA LEU A 308 -8.01 -17.80 -12.11
C LEU A 308 -8.45 -18.86 -13.16
N PRO A 309 -9.33 -18.52 -14.11
CA PRO A 309 -9.77 -19.44 -15.16
C PRO A 309 -8.62 -19.84 -16.11
N LYS A 310 -8.55 -21.11 -16.48
CA LYS A 310 -7.53 -21.61 -17.41
C LYS A 310 -7.58 -20.89 -18.76
N SER A 311 -8.76 -20.64 -19.30
CA SER A 311 -8.94 -19.91 -20.55
C SER A 311 -8.31 -18.51 -20.52
N LEU A 312 -8.38 -17.83 -19.36
CA LEU A 312 -7.78 -16.50 -19.18
C LEU A 312 -6.25 -16.57 -19.12
N ILE A 313 -5.71 -17.64 -18.52
CA ILE A 313 -4.27 -17.92 -18.55
C ILE A 313 -3.81 -18.17 -19.99
N ASP A 314 -4.46 -19.08 -20.69
CA ASP A 314 -4.11 -19.49 -22.06
C ASP A 314 -4.15 -18.27 -23.01
N THR A 315 -5.20 -17.45 -22.92
CA THR A 315 -5.31 -16.20 -23.68
C THR A 315 -4.15 -15.26 -23.38
N THR A 316 -3.87 -15.02 -22.10
CA THR A 316 -2.82 -14.08 -21.72
C THR A 316 -1.43 -14.57 -22.15
N HIS A 317 -1.14 -15.86 -21.97
CA HIS A 317 0.13 -16.46 -22.42
C HIS A 317 0.32 -16.36 -23.93
N LYS A 318 -0.75 -16.60 -24.70
CA LYS A 318 -0.73 -16.49 -26.16
C LYS A 318 -0.44 -15.04 -26.61
N GLU A 319 -1.05 -14.05 -25.95
CA GLU A 319 -1.02 -12.68 -26.41
C GLU A 319 0.21 -11.87 -25.91
N ILE A 320 0.62 -12.06 -24.67
CA ILE A 320 1.72 -11.29 -24.05
C ILE A 320 2.79 -12.14 -23.36
N GLY A 321 2.71 -13.46 -23.47
CA GLY A 321 3.70 -14.41 -22.92
C GLY A 321 3.42 -14.83 -21.47
N GLU A 322 4.34 -15.59 -20.89
CA GLU A 322 4.25 -16.14 -19.53
C GLU A 322 4.55 -15.07 -18.48
N VAL A 323 3.59 -14.20 -18.24
CA VAL A 323 3.70 -13.07 -17.29
C VAL A 323 2.84 -13.23 -16.04
N ILE A 324 1.99 -14.29 -15.98
CA ILE A 324 1.06 -14.52 -14.87
C ILE A 324 1.73 -15.34 -13.77
N PHE A 325 1.59 -14.84 -12.54
CA PHE A 325 1.90 -15.54 -11.30
C PHE A 325 0.64 -15.60 -10.46
N ASN A 326 0.18 -16.81 -10.14
CA ASN A 326 -1.02 -16.99 -9.34
C ASN A 326 -0.66 -17.11 -7.87
N LEU A 327 -1.22 -16.23 -7.04
CA LEU A 327 -1.05 -16.26 -5.58
C LEU A 327 -2.31 -16.82 -4.94
N TYR A 328 -2.14 -17.84 -4.12
CA TYR A 328 -3.18 -18.34 -3.24
C TYR A 328 -2.94 -17.84 -1.81
N GLY A 329 -3.96 -17.23 -1.25
CA GLY A 329 -3.90 -16.75 0.14
C GLY A 329 -5.23 -16.20 0.59
N THR A 330 -5.47 -16.23 1.89
CA THR A 330 -6.63 -15.59 2.51
C THR A 330 -6.19 -14.39 3.32
N SER A 331 -7.07 -13.40 3.45
CA SER A 331 -6.82 -12.24 4.32
C SER A 331 -6.56 -12.67 5.77
N GLU A 332 -7.11 -13.82 6.19
CA GLU A 332 -6.99 -14.38 7.53
C GLU A 332 -5.65 -15.10 7.74
N ALA A 333 -5.20 -15.90 6.79
CA ALA A 333 -3.93 -16.64 6.87
C ALA A 333 -2.71 -15.73 6.78
N GLY A 334 -2.85 -14.56 6.20
CA GLY A 334 -1.76 -13.58 6.14
C GLY A 334 -0.65 -13.89 5.15
N PHE A 335 -0.73 -14.96 4.39
CA PHE A 335 0.31 -15.43 3.50
C PHE A 335 -0.25 -15.70 2.12
N PHE A 336 0.56 -15.37 1.11
CA PHE A 336 0.33 -15.74 -0.27
C PHE A 336 1.22 -16.96 -0.56
N MET A 337 0.62 -18.05 -1.00
CA MET A 337 1.36 -19.14 -1.62
C MET A 337 1.32 -18.98 -3.12
N LEU A 338 2.45 -19.20 -3.78
CA LEU A 338 2.52 -19.32 -5.23
C LEU A 338 1.96 -20.68 -5.62
N ALA A 339 0.98 -20.69 -6.49
CA ALA A 339 0.44 -21.88 -7.12
C ALA A 339 0.91 -21.96 -8.56
#